data_c317d4011b2d7395339dbf61db3a4df0
#
_entry.id   c317d4011b2d7395339dbf61db3a4df0
#
_cell.length_a   1.000
_cell.length_b   1.000
_cell.length_c   1.000
_cell.angle_alpha   90.00
_cell.angle_beta   90.00
_cell.angle_gamma   90.00
#
_symmetry.space_group_name_H-M   'P 1'
#
loop_
_entity.id
_entity.type
_entity.pdbx_description
1 polymer ?
#
loop_
_entity_poly.entity_id
_entity_poly.type
_entity_poly.pdbx_seq_one_letter_code
_entity_poly.pdbx_strand_id
1 'polypeptide(L)'
;MTRSKAPMIAVLVVLVLVAALLGGELFFRHQIKSCLAGQLESEIGSQVEVGLGWKPILVSLVDKQVSSVTLDSDDARFGPAEGMTVHAEVNDVSLERTTDSNGTIGSSSADIQWSTDGIAQTLQSQGIGALVSGVTSDASAGTLSFSVGGLAQLTVKPTVAGDHVDVQTVDASILGLGIPTDLVDSIVGVLSDSLQQYPLDMTPTALTVTDSGIELNLEGGQYVMPPAANAPTEVPEGCGLLA
;
A
#
# COMPACT_ATOMS: atom_id res chain seq x y z
N MET A 1 58.80 3.59 -34.00
CA MET A 1 57.69 2.77 -33.42
C MET A 1 56.58 3.71 -32.93
N THR A 2 55.65 4.04 -33.78
CA THR A 2 54.49 4.89 -33.41
C THR A 2 53.47 4.00 -32.70
N ARG A 3 53.48 4.07 -31.37
CA ARG A 3 52.44 3.38 -30.54
C ARG A 3 51.10 3.96 -30.99
N SER A 4 50.29 3.13 -31.65
CA SER A 4 48.95 3.48 -32.09
C SER A 4 48.14 3.98 -30.90
N LYS A 5 47.67 5.24 -30.93
CA LYS A 5 46.82 5.82 -29.89
C LYS A 5 45.38 5.31 -29.99
N ALA A 6 45.04 4.52 -31.02
CA ALA A 6 43.74 3.98 -31.29
C ALA A 6 43.15 3.15 -30.10
N PRO A 7 43.90 2.23 -29.42
CA PRO A 7 43.31 1.49 -28.31
C PRO A 7 43.00 2.37 -27.09
N MET A 8 43.78 3.44 -26.87
CA MET A 8 43.54 4.37 -25.76
C MET A 8 42.30 5.22 -26.00
N ILE A 9 42.09 5.64 -27.25
CA ILE A 9 40.87 6.37 -27.64
C ILE A 9 39.64 5.45 -27.52
N ALA A 10 39.72 4.21 -27.94
CA ALA A 10 38.64 3.23 -27.83
C ALA A 10 38.24 2.99 -26.36
N VAL A 11 39.21 2.83 -25.46
CA VAL A 11 38.96 2.69 -24.01
C VAL A 11 38.29 3.95 -23.44
N LEU A 12 38.75 5.14 -23.83
CA LEU A 12 38.16 6.38 -23.36
C LEU A 12 36.72 6.54 -23.84
N VAL A 13 36.43 6.22 -25.09
CA VAL A 13 35.05 6.23 -25.63
C VAL A 13 34.16 5.25 -24.86
N VAL A 14 34.62 4.02 -24.60
CA VAL A 14 33.87 3.05 -23.81
C VAL A 14 33.60 3.56 -22.40
N LEU A 15 34.58 4.15 -21.73
CA LEU A 15 34.40 4.73 -20.39
C LEU A 15 33.37 5.85 -20.38
N VAL A 16 33.37 6.72 -21.37
CA VAL A 16 32.37 7.81 -21.51
C VAL A 16 30.98 7.24 -21.74
N LEU A 17 30.84 6.22 -22.60
CA LEU A 17 29.55 5.55 -22.83
C LEU A 17 29.03 4.86 -21.57
N VAL A 18 29.88 4.15 -20.84
CA VAL A 18 29.50 3.53 -19.56
C VAL A 18 29.08 4.57 -18.54
N ALA A 19 29.83 5.66 -18.40
CA ALA A 19 29.46 6.76 -17.50
C ALA A 19 28.13 7.43 -17.89
N ALA A 20 27.86 7.61 -19.18
CA ALA A 20 26.61 8.15 -19.68
C ALA A 20 25.42 7.19 -19.41
N LEU A 21 25.60 5.87 -19.58
CA LEU A 21 24.58 4.88 -19.27
C LEU A 21 24.28 4.84 -17.78
N LEU A 22 25.29 4.83 -16.92
CA LEU A 22 25.10 4.81 -15.47
C LEU A 22 24.44 6.12 -14.98
N GLY A 23 24.88 7.26 -15.49
CA GLY A 23 24.28 8.56 -15.17
C GLY A 23 22.82 8.66 -15.63
N GLY A 24 22.54 8.17 -16.84
CA GLY A 24 21.17 8.07 -17.36
C GLY A 24 20.28 7.17 -16.51
N GLU A 25 20.76 5.96 -16.16
CA GLU A 25 20.01 5.03 -15.30
C GLU A 25 19.63 5.67 -13.95
N LEU A 26 20.58 6.30 -13.26
CA LEU A 26 20.32 6.95 -11.97
C LEU A 26 19.35 8.12 -12.12
N PHE A 27 19.46 8.91 -13.17
CA PHE A 27 18.57 10.03 -13.43
C PHE A 27 17.13 9.56 -13.69
N PHE A 28 16.93 8.62 -14.62
CA PHE A 28 15.61 8.09 -14.94
C PHE A 28 14.98 7.34 -13.74
N ARG A 29 15.78 6.58 -13.01
CA ARG A 29 15.30 5.88 -11.79
C ARG A 29 14.80 6.86 -10.75
N HIS A 30 15.52 7.95 -10.51
CA HIS A 30 15.09 9.00 -9.58
C HIS A 30 13.81 9.69 -10.07
N GLN A 31 13.73 10.05 -11.34
CA GLN A 31 12.58 10.71 -11.92
C GLN A 31 11.30 9.87 -11.86
N ILE A 32 11.40 8.57 -12.17
CA ILE A 32 10.27 7.65 -12.12
C ILE A 32 9.79 7.47 -10.67
N LYS A 33 10.71 7.28 -9.73
CA LYS A 33 10.37 7.17 -8.30
C LYS A 33 9.63 8.41 -7.81
N SER A 34 10.13 9.60 -8.09
CA SER A 34 9.50 10.86 -7.67
C SER A 34 8.13 11.05 -8.29
N CYS A 35 7.96 10.67 -9.56
CA CYS A 35 6.67 10.73 -10.24
C CYS A 35 5.65 9.78 -9.61
N LEU A 36 6.02 8.52 -9.39
CA LEU A 36 5.14 7.52 -8.76
C LEU A 36 4.80 7.90 -7.32
N ALA A 37 5.80 8.32 -6.53
CA ALA A 37 5.58 8.77 -5.16
C ALA A 37 4.58 9.93 -5.12
N GLY A 38 4.77 10.98 -5.92
CA GLY A 38 3.87 12.13 -5.94
C GLY A 38 2.42 11.80 -6.35
N GLN A 39 2.23 10.83 -7.26
CA GLN A 39 0.88 10.36 -7.61
C GLN A 39 0.24 9.58 -6.47
N LEU A 40 0.98 8.65 -5.87
CA LEU A 40 0.49 7.83 -4.77
C LEU A 40 0.23 8.65 -3.50
N GLU A 41 1.10 9.62 -3.19
CA GLU A 41 0.90 10.55 -2.06
C GLU A 41 -0.41 11.33 -2.19
N SER A 42 -0.81 11.70 -3.41
CA SER A 42 -2.08 12.39 -3.63
C SER A 42 -3.32 11.50 -3.42
N GLU A 43 -3.19 10.19 -3.59
CA GLU A 43 -4.27 9.22 -3.42
C GLU A 43 -4.33 8.66 -1.98
N ILE A 44 -3.17 8.36 -1.41
CA ILE A 44 -3.04 7.74 -0.08
C ILE A 44 -3.07 8.81 1.03
N GLY A 45 -2.75 10.07 0.69
CA GLY A 45 -2.77 11.20 1.64
C GLY A 45 -1.59 11.23 2.61
N SER A 46 -0.55 10.43 2.38
CA SER A 46 0.66 10.34 3.20
C SER A 46 1.91 10.23 2.33
N GLN A 47 3.09 10.42 2.94
CA GLN A 47 4.36 10.21 2.24
C GLN A 47 4.55 8.76 1.86
N VAL A 48 4.98 8.54 0.61
CA VAL A 48 5.19 7.21 0.05
C VAL A 48 6.62 7.08 -0.46
N GLU A 49 7.33 6.06 0.01
CA GLU A 49 8.62 5.68 -0.55
C GLU A 49 8.41 4.60 -1.62
N VAL A 50 8.87 4.88 -2.85
CA VAL A 50 8.76 3.93 -3.96
C VAL A 50 10.12 3.31 -4.24
N GLY A 51 10.18 1.97 -4.19
CA GLY A 51 11.30 1.17 -4.64
C GLY A 51 11.10 0.65 -6.06
N LEU A 52 12.18 0.53 -6.81
CA LEU A 52 12.18 -0.13 -8.13
C LEU A 52 13.15 -1.30 -8.08
N GLY A 53 12.75 -2.43 -8.61
CA GLY A 53 13.54 -3.66 -8.61
C GLY A 53 14.93 -3.52 -9.23
N TRP A 54 15.67 -4.62 -9.25
CA TRP A 54 17.08 -4.67 -9.65
C TRP A 54 17.32 -4.39 -11.14
N LYS A 55 16.30 -4.59 -12.00
CA LYS A 55 16.40 -4.44 -13.45
C LYS A 55 16.68 -2.99 -13.83
N PRO A 56 17.66 -2.72 -14.72
CA PRO A 56 17.91 -1.37 -15.20
C PRO A 56 16.68 -0.76 -15.89
N ILE A 57 16.33 0.47 -15.52
CA ILE A 57 15.18 1.18 -16.06
C ILE A 57 15.29 1.38 -17.58
N LEU A 58 16.50 1.65 -18.07
CA LEU A 58 16.74 1.79 -19.51
C LEU A 58 16.40 0.51 -20.29
N VAL A 59 16.58 -0.68 -19.68
CA VAL A 59 16.15 -1.95 -20.28
C VAL A 59 14.64 -2.08 -20.20
N SER A 60 14.06 -1.73 -19.05
CA SER A 60 12.60 -1.78 -18.82
C SER A 60 11.82 -0.87 -19.78
N LEU A 61 12.39 0.25 -20.21
CA LEU A 61 11.78 1.13 -21.23
C LEU A 61 11.74 0.49 -22.62
N VAL A 62 12.69 -0.40 -22.94
CA VAL A 62 12.75 -1.09 -24.24
C VAL A 62 11.82 -2.28 -24.28
N ASP A 63 11.86 -3.15 -23.27
CA ASP A 63 11.06 -4.37 -23.23
C ASP A 63 9.71 -4.21 -22.53
N LYS A 64 9.43 -3.00 -22.00
CA LYS A 64 8.19 -2.65 -21.30
C LYS A 64 7.87 -3.55 -20.10
N GLN A 65 8.90 -4.06 -19.44
CA GLN A 65 8.75 -4.92 -18.28
C GLN A 65 9.54 -4.39 -17.10
N VAL A 66 8.87 -4.22 -15.96
CA VAL A 66 9.48 -3.88 -14.68
C VAL A 66 9.46 -5.11 -13.79
N SER A 67 10.61 -5.47 -13.20
CA SER A 67 10.75 -6.69 -12.40
C SER A 67 9.92 -6.63 -11.13
N SER A 68 10.06 -5.53 -10.36
CA SER A 68 9.23 -5.28 -9.18
C SER A 68 9.16 -3.79 -8.87
N VAL A 69 8.09 -3.41 -8.19
CA VAL A 69 7.88 -2.10 -7.57
C VAL A 69 7.49 -2.32 -6.14
N THR A 70 8.17 -1.68 -5.20
CA THR A 70 7.81 -1.68 -3.78
C THR A 70 7.27 -0.33 -3.38
N LEU A 71 6.38 -0.33 -2.41
CA LEU A 71 5.76 0.85 -1.84
C LEU A 71 5.79 0.73 -0.32
N ASP A 72 6.34 1.74 0.34
CA ASP A 72 6.39 1.85 1.80
C ASP A 72 5.71 3.15 2.23
N SER A 73 4.83 3.08 3.23
CA SER A 73 4.16 4.25 3.81
C SER A 73 3.86 4.02 5.28
N ASP A 74 4.16 5.01 6.13
CA ASP A 74 4.01 4.92 7.59
C ASP A 74 2.70 5.53 8.11
N ASP A 75 1.91 6.22 7.29
CA ASP A 75 0.65 6.89 7.66
C ASP A 75 -0.35 6.81 6.51
N ALA A 76 -0.48 5.62 5.92
CA ALA A 76 -1.33 5.38 4.78
C ALA A 76 -2.81 5.46 5.12
N ARG A 77 -3.59 5.92 4.14
CA ARG A 77 -5.05 5.92 4.17
C ARG A 77 -5.60 4.93 3.16
N PHE A 78 -6.45 4.01 3.63
CA PHE A 78 -7.17 3.08 2.74
C PHE A 78 -8.66 3.12 3.06
N GLY A 79 -9.46 3.63 2.13
CA GLY A 79 -10.88 3.84 2.37
C GLY A 79 -11.13 4.71 3.62
N PRO A 80 -11.90 4.24 4.60
CA PRO A 80 -12.12 4.95 5.85
C PRO A 80 -10.94 4.85 6.83
N ALA A 81 -10.03 3.90 6.66
CA ALA A 81 -8.91 3.65 7.58
C ALA A 81 -7.80 4.69 7.45
N GLU A 82 -7.28 5.15 8.58
CA GLU A 82 -6.19 6.11 8.71
C GLU A 82 -5.08 5.55 9.60
N GLY A 83 -3.85 6.01 9.41
CA GLY A 83 -2.71 5.66 10.25
C GLY A 83 -2.25 4.22 10.11
N MET A 84 -2.28 3.68 8.89
CA MET A 84 -1.75 2.36 8.58
C MET A 84 -0.30 2.46 8.12
N THR A 85 0.55 1.54 8.59
CA THR A 85 1.86 1.29 8.01
C THR A 85 1.70 0.20 6.96
N VAL A 86 2.17 0.46 5.76
CA VAL A 86 1.99 -0.44 4.61
C VAL A 86 3.32 -0.69 3.93
N HIS A 87 3.63 -1.96 3.72
CA HIS A 87 4.67 -2.40 2.80
C HIS A 87 4.00 -3.24 1.71
N ALA A 88 4.07 -2.78 0.47
CA ALA A 88 3.49 -3.49 -0.66
C ALA A 88 4.53 -3.74 -1.76
N GLU A 89 4.40 -4.87 -2.43
CA GLU A 89 5.24 -5.24 -3.55
C GLU A 89 4.39 -5.78 -4.70
N VAL A 90 4.68 -5.33 -5.91
CA VAL A 90 4.15 -5.90 -7.14
C VAL A 90 5.29 -6.41 -8.00
N ASN A 91 5.11 -7.59 -8.59
CA ASN A 91 6.14 -8.27 -9.37
C ASN A 91 5.67 -8.53 -10.80
N ASP A 92 6.62 -8.63 -11.72
CA ASP A 92 6.41 -8.96 -13.13
C ASP A 92 5.40 -8.01 -13.80
N VAL A 93 5.66 -6.69 -13.68
CA VAL A 93 4.80 -5.66 -14.25
C VAL A 93 5.10 -5.50 -15.73
N SER A 94 4.13 -5.81 -16.58
CA SER A 94 4.15 -5.53 -18.03
C SER A 94 3.42 -4.23 -18.32
N LEU A 95 4.09 -3.32 -19.04
CA LEU A 95 3.55 -2.03 -19.47
C LEU A 95 3.05 -2.09 -20.92
N GLU A 96 2.80 -3.29 -21.46
CA GLU A 96 2.24 -3.45 -22.79
C GLU A 96 0.77 -3.04 -22.80
N ARG A 97 0.49 -1.93 -23.47
CA ARG A 97 -0.87 -1.42 -23.63
C ARG A 97 -1.59 -2.11 -24.76
N THR A 98 -2.85 -2.46 -24.51
CA THR A 98 -3.80 -2.94 -25.51
C THR A 98 -5.02 -2.02 -25.52
N THR A 99 -6.03 -2.32 -26.33
CA THR A 99 -7.32 -1.59 -26.32
C THR A 99 -8.06 -1.73 -25.00
N ASP A 100 -7.84 -2.83 -24.27
CA ASP A 100 -8.60 -3.23 -23.10
C ASP A 100 -7.74 -3.24 -21.81
N SER A 101 -6.45 -2.90 -21.90
CA SER A 101 -5.52 -2.96 -20.78
C SER A 101 -4.37 -1.97 -20.92
N ASN A 102 -3.97 -1.37 -19.78
CA ASN A 102 -2.75 -0.59 -19.65
C ASN A 102 -1.51 -1.44 -19.29
N GLY A 103 -1.68 -2.75 -19.18
CA GLY A 103 -0.64 -3.71 -18.84
C GLY A 103 -1.12 -4.76 -17.86
N THR A 104 -0.20 -5.55 -17.33
CA THR A 104 -0.49 -6.62 -16.38
C THR A 104 0.51 -6.62 -15.24
N ILE A 105 0.08 -7.12 -14.09
CA ILE A 105 0.90 -7.43 -12.92
C ILE A 105 0.89 -8.94 -12.76
N GLY A 106 2.04 -9.57 -12.54
CA GLY A 106 2.14 -11.02 -12.38
C GLY A 106 1.71 -11.48 -10.99
N SER A 107 2.14 -10.77 -9.95
CA SER A 107 1.74 -11.01 -8.56
C SER A 107 1.85 -9.74 -7.73
N SER A 108 1.12 -9.71 -6.62
CA SER A 108 1.17 -8.62 -5.64
C SER A 108 1.12 -9.17 -4.23
N SER A 109 1.72 -8.46 -3.29
CA SER A 109 1.62 -8.73 -1.86
C SER A 109 1.59 -7.42 -1.08
N ALA A 110 0.97 -7.44 0.09
CA ALA A 110 1.03 -6.31 1.01
C ALA A 110 1.01 -6.79 2.47
N ASP A 111 1.88 -6.18 3.27
CA ASP A 111 1.92 -6.31 4.71
C ASP A 111 1.42 -4.99 5.32
N ILE A 112 0.31 -5.05 6.03
CA ILE A 112 -0.38 -3.89 6.60
C ILE A 112 -0.35 -4.01 8.12
N GLN A 113 0.11 -2.97 8.80
CA GLN A 113 0.03 -2.83 10.24
C GLN A 113 -0.91 -1.67 10.57
N TRP A 114 -1.92 -1.93 11.37
CA TRP A 114 -2.86 -0.93 11.81
C TRP A 114 -2.88 -0.86 13.34
N SER A 115 -2.27 0.20 13.85
CA SER A 115 -2.11 0.38 15.28
C SER A 115 -3.44 0.71 15.99
N THR A 116 -3.51 0.44 17.30
CA THR A 116 -4.67 0.85 18.12
C THR A 116 -4.93 2.35 18.05
N ASP A 117 -3.87 3.17 17.92
CA ASP A 117 -3.99 4.63 17.75
C ASP A 117 -4.57 4.98 16.36
N GLY A 118 -4.13 4.31 15.29
CA GLY A 118 -4.69 4.47 13.94
C GLY A 118 -6.16 4.06 13.86
N ILE A 119 -6.53 2.96 14.54
CA ILE A 119 -7.93 2.53 14.67
C ILE A 119 -8.76 3.61 15.40
N ALA A 120 -8.24 4.13 16.51
CA ALA A 120 -8.92 5.20 17.25
C ALA A 120 -9.08 6.48 16.41
N GLN A 121 -8.06 6.84 15.61
CA GLN A 121 -8.07 7.98 14.71
C GLN A 121 -9.13 7.79 13.60
N THR A 122 -9.21 6.59 13.02
CA THR A 122 -10.23 6.23 12.05
C THR A 122 -11.64 6.41 12.61
N LEU A 123 -11.90 5.90 13.80
CA LEU A 123 -13.20 6.07 14.46
C LEU A 123 -13.53 7.55 14.73
N GLN A 124 -12.50 8.38 15.03
CA GLN A 124 -12.68 9.83 15.20
C GLN A 124 -13.06 10.51 13.89
N SER A 125 -12.40 10.21 12.79
CA SER A 125 -12.71 10.80 11.48
C SER A 125 -14.10 10.39 10.97
N GLN A 126 -14.58 9.20 11.34
CA GLN A 126 -15.91 8.72 11.03
C GLN A 126 -17.02 9.26 11.99
N GLY A 127 -16.66 10.15 12.92
CA GLY A 127 -17.61 10.81 13.82
C GLY A 127 -18.01 9.96 15.05
N ILE A 128 -17.44 8.77 15.22
CA ILE A 128 -17.72 7.86 16.34
C ILE A 128 -16.75 8.11 17.50
N GLY A 129 -15.62 8.78 17.24
CA GLY A 129 -14.54 8.96 18.20
C GLY A 129 -14.92 9.72 19.48
N ALA A 130 -15.97 10.56 19.44
CA ALA A 130 -16.49 11.20 20.65
C ALA A 130 -17.08 10.19 21.66
N LEU A 131 -17.46 9.01 21.19
CA LEU A 131 -18.03 7.91 21.98
C LEU A 131 -16.98 6.88 22.38
N VAL A 132 -15.90 6.71 21.58
CA VAL A 132 -14.82 5.75 21.84
C VAL A 132 -13.66 6.47 22.50
N SER A 133 -13.40 6.15 23.76
CA SER A 133 -12.35 6.79 24.59
C SER A 133 -11.00 6.08 24.52
N GLY A 134 -10.94 4.88 23.96
CA GLY A 134 -9.69 4.12 23.80
C GLY A 134 -9.90 2.82 23.07
N VAL A 135 -8.83 2.36 22.42
CA VAL A 135 -8.73 1.07 21.74
C VAL A 135 -7.55 0.32 22.33
N THR A 136 -7.73 -0.93 22.66
CA THR A 136 -6.67 -1.82 23.15
C THR A 136 -6.73 -3.17 22.39
N SER A 137 -5.60 -3.84 22.30
CA SER A 137 -5.48 -5.15 21.67
C SER A 137 -5.01 -6.20 22.68
N ASP A 138 -5.47 -7.42 22.50
CA ASP A 138 -5.01 -8.61 23.25
C ASP A 138 -4.56 -9.67 22.24
N ALA A 139 -3.25 -9.79 22.06
CA ALA A 139 -2.64 -10.74 21.15
C ALA A 139 -2.96 -12.21 21.54
N SER A 140 -3.08 -12.48 22.84
CA SER A 140 -3.33 -13.85 23.32
C SER A 140 -4.75 -14.33 23.06
N ALA A 141 -5.72 -13.43 23.12
CA ALA A 141 -7.12 -13.68 22.81
C ALA A 141 -7.44 -13.47 21.30
N GLY A 142 -6.58 -12.74 20.59
CA GLY A 142 -6.82 -12.33 19.22
C GLY A 142 -7.97 -11.32 19.10
N THR A 143 -8.08 -10.38 20.05
CA THR A 143 -9.23 -9.47 20.15
C THR A 143 -8.81 -8.01 20.25
N LEU A 144 -9.70 -7.13 19.78
CA LEU A 144 -9.66 -5.70 20.01
C LEU A 144 -10.78 -5.30 20.99
N SER A 145 -10.46 -4.42 21.91
CA SER A 145 -11.42 -3.89 22.88
C SER A 145 -11.52 -2.38 22.78
N PHE A 146 -12.75 -1.90 22.69
CA PHE A 146 -13.12 -0.48 22.56
C PHE A 146 -13.78 -0.01 23.85
N SER A 147 -13.22 1.02 24.47
CA SER A 147 -13.82 1.68 25.63
C SER A 147 -14.81 2.73 25.13
N VAL A 148 -16.09 2.58 25.49
CA VAL A 148 -17.18 3.42 24.99
C VAL A 148 -17.80 4.20 26.14
N GLY A 149 -17.81 5.55 26.03
CA GLY A 149 -18.41 6.44 27.03
C GLY A 149 -17.82 6.30 28.43
N GLY A 150 -16.63 5.70 28.57
CA GLY A 150 -15.93 5.48 29.83
C GLY A 150 -16.53 4.41 30.77
N LEU A 151 -17.67 3.80 30.39
CA LEU A 151 -18.41 2.83 31.21
C LEU A 151 -18.73 1.52 30.48
N ALA A 152 -18.63 1.51 29.16
CA ALA A 152 -18.93 0.37 28.33
C ALA A 152 -17.66 -0.18 27.64
N GLN A 153 -17.64 -1.47 27.39
CA GLN A 153 -16.60 -2.15 26.64
C GLN A 153 -17.22 -2.99 25.53
N LEU A 154 -16.72 -2.81 24.33
CA LEU A 154 -17.00 -3.67 23.18
C LEU A 154 -15.73 -4.44 22.84
N THR A 155 -15.81 -5.76 22.76
CA THR A 155 -14.71 -6.60 22.34
C THR A 155 -15.08 -7.32 21.05
N VAL A 156 -14.21 -7.19 20.04
CA VAL A 156 -14.39 -7.83 18.74
C VAL A 156 -13.19 -8.71 18.40
N LYS A 157 -13.41 -9.69 17.55
CA LYS A 157 -12.41 -10.61 17.03
C LYS A 157 -12.41 -10.58 15.51
N PRO A 158 -11.41 -9.92 14.89
CA PRO A 158 -11.23 -10.01 13.44
C PRO A 158 -10.60 -11.34 13.05
N THR A 159 -11.07 -11.95 11.97
CA THR A 159 -10.56 -13.22 11.45
C THR A 159 -10.65 -13.25 9.93
N VAL A 160 -9.70 -13.91 9.27
CA VAL A 160 -9.80 -14.15 7.82
C VAL A 160 -10.85 -15.22 7.56
N ALA A 161 -11.80 -14.91 6.68
CA ALA A 161 -12.91 -15.79 6.30
C ALA A 161 -13.01 -15.88 4.76
N GLY A 162 -12.22 -16.77 4.16
CA GLY A 162 -12.13 -16.89 2.71
C GLY A 162 -11.37 -15.71 2.08
N ASP A 163 -12.05 -14.89 1.29
CA ASP A 163 -11.51 -13.74 0.57
C ASP A 163 -11.70 -12.39 1.28
N HIS A 164 -12.15 -12.40 2.51
CA HIS A 164 -12.42 -11.20 3.30
C HIS A 164 -12.07 -11.37 4.78
N VAL A 165 -12.08 -10.26 5.52
CA VAL A 165 -11.97 -10.26 6.98
C VAL A 165 -13.37 -10.14 7.58
N ASP A 166 -13.71 -11.08 8.46
CA ASP A 166 -14.92 -11.05 9.28
C ASP A 166 -14.61 -10.49 10.67
N VAL A 167 -15.44 -9.59 11.17
CA VAL A 167 -15.27 -8.95 12.47
C VAL A 167 -16.43 -9.36 13.37
N GLN A 168 -16.17 -10.29 14.29
CA GLN A 168 -17.18 -10.84 15.19
C GLN A 168 -17.16 -10.11 16.54
N THR A 169 -18.36 -9.76 17.04
CA THR A 169 -18.52 -9.29 18.41
C THR A 169 -18.41 -10.44 19.39
N VAL A 170 -17.44 -10.35 20.31
CA VAL A 170 -17.22 -11.36 21.37
C VAL A 170 -17.94 -10.97 22.65
N ASP A 171 -17.87 -9.70 23.02
CA ASP A 171 -18.53 -9.14 24.20
C ASP A 171 -18.94 -7.68 23.95
N ALA A 172 -20.09 -7.30 24.49
CA ALA A 172 -20.61 -5.95 24.44
C ALA A 172 -21.35 -5.66 25.76
N SER A 173 -20.65 -5.05 26.72
CA SER A 173 -21.17 -4.86 28.09
C SER A 173 -21.02 -3.41 28.60
N ILE A 174 -22.07 -2.92 29.27
CA ILE A 174 -22.07 -1.68 30.08
C ILE A 174 -22.42 -2.07 31.50
N LEU A 175 -21.46 -2.14 32.43
CA LEU A 175 -21.73 -2.45 33.85
C LEU A 175 -22.84 -3.51 34.05
N GLY A 176 -22.88 -4.54 33.16
CA GLY A 176 -23.92 -5.59 33.17
C GLY A 176 -25.19 -5.27 32.36
N LEU A 177 -25.26 -4.14 31.68
CA LEU A 177 -26.30 -3.78 30.70
C LEU A 177 -25.71 -3.82 29.28
N GLY A 178 -26.50 -4.18 28.27
CA GLY A 178 -26.05 -4.22 26.87
C GLY A 178 -25.73 -2.82 26.31
N ILE A 179 -24.76 -2.73 25.42
CA ILE A 179 -24.50 -1.53 24.61
C ILE A 179 -25.64 -1.39 23.56
N PRO A 180 -26.06 -0.15 23.20
CA PRO A 180 -27.00 0.01 22.09
C PRO A 180 -26.45 -0.65 20.82
N THR A 181 -27.28 -1.46 20.16
CA THR A 181 -26.89 -2.26 19.00
C THR A 181 -26.38 -1.39 17.86
N ASP A 182 -27.01 -0.22 17.63
CA ASP A 182 -26.61 0.75 16.59
C ASP A 182 -25.15 1.21 16.75
N LEU A 183 -24.64 1.33 17.97
CA LEU A 183 -23.27 1.72 18.24
C LEU A 183 -22.29 0.56 17.99
N VAL A 184 -22.67 -0.66 18.38
CA VAL A 184 -21.90 -1.86 18.08
C VAL A 184 -21.78 -2.02 16.56
N ASP A 185 -22.92 -1.94 15.85
CA ASP A 185 -22.97 -2.07 14.40
C ASP A 185 -22.13 -0.98 13.69
N SER A 186 -22.12 0.24 14.23
CA SER A 186 -21.32 1.34 13.68
C SER A 186 -19.81 1.07 13.82
N ILE A 187 -19.34 0.62 14.98
CA ILE A 187 -17.92 0.32 15.21
C ILE A 187 -17.48 -0.88 14.36
N VAL A 188 -18.27 -1.95 14.39
CA VAL A 188 -18.00 -3.16 13.59
C VAL A 188 -18.03 -2.83 12.09
N GLY A 189 -18.98 -2.00 11.64
CA GLY A 189 -19.09 -1.55 10.25
C GLY A 189 -17.84 -0.80 9.79
N VAL A 190 -17.37 0.19 10.55
CA VAL A 190 -16.14 0.93 10.21
C VAL A 190 -14.93 0.01 10.13
N LEU A 191 -14.79 -0.92 11.07
CA LEU A 191 -13.68 -1.89 11.05
C LEU A 191 -13.77 -2.81 9.83
N SER A 192 -14.95 -3.36 9.56
CA SER A 192 -15.18 -4.24 8.40
C SER A 192 -14.90 -3.52 7.09
N ASP A 193 -15.43 -2.30 6.92
CA ASP A 193 -15.21 -1.49 5.71
C ASP A 193 -13.72 -1.14 5.52
N SER A 194 -13.01 -0.90 6.63
CA SER A 194 -11.56 -0.61 6.61
C SER A 194 -10.71 -1.82 6.24
N LEU A 195 -11.16 -3.02 6.64
CA LEU A 195 -10.43 -4.28 6.44
C LEU A 195 -10.87 -5.07 5.20
N GLN A 196 -11.72 -4.51 4.32
CA GLN A 196 -12.24 -5.18 3.12
C GLN A 196 -11.88 -4.46 1.81
N GLN A 197 -11.19 -3.33 1.86
CA GLN A 197 -10.80 -2.59 0.66
C GLN A 197 -9.40 -3.02 0.23
N TYR A 198 -9.33 -4.07 -0.60
CA TYR A 198 -8.06 -4.61 -1.08
C TYR A 198 -7.76 -4.12 -2.50
N PRO A 199 -6.61 -3.45 -2.73
CA PRO A 199 -6.20 -3.06 -4.08
C PRO A 199 -5.79 -4.27 -4.91
N LEU A 200 -5.80 -4.14 -6.24
CA LEU A 200 -5.26 -5.13 -7.21
C LEU A 200 -5.87 -6.53 -7.08
N ASP A 201 -7.14 -6.65 -6.67
CA ASP A 201 -7.82 -7.92 -6.40
C ASP A 201 -7.05 -8.85 -5.43
N MET A 202 -6.27 -8.25 -4.51
CA MET A 202 -5.62 -9.02 -3.45
C MET A 202 -6.65 -9.62 -2.49
N THR A 203 -6.27 -10.69 -1.83
CA THR A 203 -7.09 -11.36 -0.80
C THR A 203 -6.30 -11.49 0.50
N PRO A 204 -6.95 -11.43 1.66
CA PRO A 204 -6.28 -11.62 2.95
C PRO A 204 -5.86 -13.07 3.12
N THR A 205 -4.58 -13.30 3.40
CA THR A 205 -4.01 -14.63 3.67
C THR A 205 -3.81 -14.90 5.15
N ALA A 206 -3.51 -13.85 5.92
CA ALA A 206 -3.39 -13.95 7.37
C ALA A 206 -3.79 -12.63 8.03
N LEU A 207 -4.39 -12.73 9.23
CA LEU A 207 -4.64 -11.61 10.12
C LEU A 207 -4.23 -12.01 11.52
N THR A 208 -3.43 -11.18 12.17
CA THR A 208 -2.95 -11.40 13.53
C THR A 208 -3.21 -10.14 14.37
N VAL A 209 -3.84 -10.31 15.50
CA VAL A 209 -3.90 -9.25 16.53
C VAL A 209 -2.60 -9.28 17.31
N THR A 210 -1.91 -8.16 17.38
CA THR A 210 -0.67 -7.96 18.13
C THR A 210 -0.92 -7.13 19.38
N ASP A 211 0.10 -6.94 20.21
CA ASP A 211 -0.01 -6.08 21.42
C ASP A 211 -0.20 -4.59 21.07
N SER A 212 0.03 -4.19 19.82
CA SER A 212 -0.06 -2.81 19.34
C SER A 212 -1.18 -2.54 18.34
N GLY A 213 -1.92 -3.57 17.90
CA GLY A 213 -2.98 -3.44 16.89
C GLY A 213 -3.21 -4.71 16.08
N ILE A 214 -3.30 -4.57 14.76
CA ILE A 214 -3.56 -5.65 13.80
C ILE A 214 -2.44 -5.69 12.76
N GLU A 215 -2.04 -6.88 12.38
CA GLU A 215 -1.23 -7.16 11.18
C GLU A 215 -2.08 -7.95 10.18
N LEU A 216 -2.13 -7.49 8.94
CA LEU A 216 -2.88 -8.09 7.85
C LEU A 216 -1.95 -8.33 6.67
N ASN A 217 -1.88 -9.58 6.20
CA ASN A 217 -1.13 -9.95 5.01
C ASN A 217 -2.10 -10.19 3.85
N LEU A 218 -1.80 -9.57 2.72
CA LEU A 218 -2.57 -9.70 1.48
C LEU A 218 -1.70 -10.31 0.39
N GLU A 219 -2.30 -11.14 -0.44
CA GLU A 219 -1.68 -11.67 -1.65
C GLU A 219 -2.62 -11.53 -2.85
N GLY A 220 -2.05 -11.21 -4.00
CA GLY A 220 -2.75 -11.11 -5.28
C GLY A 220 -2.01 -11.88 -6.37
N GLY A 221 -2.78 -12.51 -7.24
CA GLY A 221 -2.27 -13.19 -8.43
C GLY A 221 -2.12 -12.23 -9.62
N GLN A 222 -2.28 -12.79 -10.81
CA GLN A 222 -2.23 -12.00 -12.02
C GLN A 222 -3.39 -10.99 -12.05
N TYR A 223 -3.03 -9.72 -12.25
CA TYR A 223 -3.98 -8.61 -12.36
C TYR A 223 -3.84 -7.90 -13.70
N VAL A 224 -4.94 -7.63 -14.38
CA VAL A 224 -4.98 -6.87 -15.63
C VAL A 224 -5.35 -5.43 -15.32
N MET A 225 -4.40 -4.51 -15.53
CA MET A 225 -4.63 -3.09 -15.29
C MET A 225 -5.67 -2.55 -16.29
N PRO A 226 -6.79 -1.98 -15.82
CA PRO A 226 -7.82 -1.46 -16.70
C PRO A 226 -7.28 -0.34 -17.58
N PRO A 227 -7.88 -0.12 -18.77
CA PRO A 227 -7.51 1.01 -19.61
C PRO A 227 -7.81 2.33 -18.85
N ALA A 228 -6.93 3.31 -18.99
CA ALA A 228 -7.14 4.63 -18.37
C ALA A 228 -8.40 5.27 -18.98
N ALA A 229 -9.48 5.26 -18.23
CA ALA A 229 -10.76 5.83 -18.66
C ALA A 229 -10.67 7.35 -18.88
N ASN A 230 -9.75 8.03 -18.20
CA ASN A 230 -9.44 9.44 -18.37
C ASN A 230 -7.96 9.63 -17.99
N ALA A 231 -7.06 9.63 -18.96
CA ALA A 231 -5.72 10.11 -18.70
C ALA A 231 -5.83 11.58 -18.23
N PRO A 232 -5.26 11.96 -17.08
CA PRO A 232 -5.26 13.35 -16.67
C PRO A 232 -4.65 14.19 -17.79
N THR A 233 -5.33 15.26 -18.18
CA THR A 233 -4.90 16.16 -19.26
C THR A 233 -3.67 16.99 -18.83
N GLU A 234 -3.40 17.01 -17.52
CA GLU A 234 -2.23 17.65 -16.92
C GLU A 234 -1.26 16.57 -16.47
N VAL A 235 -0.01 16.69 -16.93
CA VAL A 235 1.09 15.81 -16.50
C VAL A 235 1.38 16.18 -15.04
N PRO A 236 1.32 15.22 -14.09
CA PRO A 236 1.62 15.50 -12.69
C PRO A 236 3.02 16.09 -12.53
N GLU A 237 3.21 16.95 -11.54
CA GLU A 237 4.54 17.50 -11.22
C GLU A 237 5.54 16.36 -10.98
N GLY A 238 6.69 16.43 -11.62
CA GLY A 238 7.71 15.38 -11.59
C GLY A 238 7.62 14.32 -12.69
N CYS A 239 6.52 14.23 -13.45
CA CYS A 239 6.31 13.23 -14.51
C CYS A 239 6.61 13.72 -15.92
N GLY A 240 7.05 14.96 -16.12
CA GLY A 240 7.20 15.60 -17.43
C GLY A 240 8.11 14.92 -18.46
N LEU A 241 8.90 13.91 -18.07
CA LEU A 241 9.74 13.11 -18.97
C LEU A 241 9.09 11.76 -19.35
N LEU A 242 7.95 11.42 -18.78
CA LEU A 242 7.25 10.16 -19.02
C LEU A 242 5.93 10.34 -19.79
N ALA A 243 5.62 11.57 -20.17
CA ALA A 243 4.43 11.97 -20.92
C ALA A 243 4.62 11.87 -22.43
#